data_d0e691173ca67daff35d2fd183ae458a
#
_entry.id   d0e691173ca67daff35d2fd183ae458a
#
_cell.length_a   1.000
_cell.length_b   1.000
_cell.length_c   1.000
_cell.angle_alpha   90.00
_cell.angle_beta   90.00
_cell.angle_gamma   90.00
#
_symmetry.space_group_name_H-M   'P 1'
#
loop_
_entity.id
_entity.type
_entity.pdbx_description
1 polymer ?
#
loop_
_entity_poly.entity_id
_entity_poly.type
_entity_poly.pdbx_seq_one_letter_code
_entity_poly.pdbx_strand_id
1 'polypeptide(L)'
;MDKSIQIATFNRFIQVSRETITSLKKYENLLIISNKSMNLIGNSTINQIWTRHFLDSAQVIDFVNENDKSLTDLGSGAGFPGLVLAIICKHRKMPLKIKLIEKSPKKVKFLKHVVNELRLNVEVLNKNIFKVPAKFSGDVFVTRAFKPLKIILQLMHSKAENWKKIFIFLGKTGKNELLQASKSWDIGYKQRVSVTSNESNVIEINRLKKK
;
A
#
# COMPACT_ATOMS: atom_id res chain seq x y z
N MET A 1 -1.95 17.45 15.78
CA MET A 1 -0.45 17.37 15.79
C MET A 1 0.07 18.28 14.70
N ASP A 2 1.02 19.11 15.02
CA ASP A 2 1.66 20.02 14.05
C ASP A 2 2.29 19.24 12.88
N LYS A 3 2.27 19.83 11.67
CA LYS A 3 2.77 19.18 10.46
C LYS A 3 4.28 18.94 10.49
N SER A 4 5.03 19.84 11.10
CA SER A 4 6.47 19.70 11.26
C SER A 4 6.82 18.49 12.13
N ILE A 5 6.07 18.27 13.20
CA ILE A 5 6.22 17.13 14.10
C ILE A 5 5.88 15.83 13.36
N GLN A 6 4.83 15.81 12.54
CA GLN A 6 4.47 14.62 11.75
C GLN A 6 5.58 14.26 10.74
N ILE A 7 6.16 15.24 10.06
CA ILE A 7 7.27 15.04 9.11
C ILE A 7 8.52 14.54 9.85
N ALA A 8 8.84 15.13 10.99
CA ALA A 8 9.97 14.69 11.82
C ALA A 8 9.76 13.23 12.30
N THR A 9 8.54 12.89 12.73
CA THR A 9 8.17 11.52 13.11
C THR A 9 8.34 10.56 11.93
N PHE A 10 7.83 10.91 10.74
CA PHE A 10 8.01 10.10 9.54
C PHE A 10 9.50 9.83 9.26
N ASN A 11 10.32 10.90 9.28
CA ASN A 11 11.74 10.76 9.00
C ASN A 11 12.51 9.97 10.06
N ARG A 12 12.08 10.04 11.32
CA ARG A 12 12.66 9.24 12.40
C ARG A 12 12.45 7.73 12.18
N PHE A 13 11.28 7.32 11.70
CA PHE A 13 10.95 5.90 11.48
C PHE A 13 11.51 5.35 10.17
N ILE A 14 11.47 6.14 9.08
CA ILE A 14 11.76 5.63 7.73
C ILE A 14 13.14 6.03 7.22
N GLN A 15 13.76 7.05 7.80
CA GLN A 15 15.11 7.55 7.44
C GLN A 15 15.26 7.76 5.93
N VAL A 16 14.65 8.83 5.43
CA VAL A 16 14.64 9.16 4.00
C VAL A 16 15.39 10.45 3.70
N SER A 17 15.77 10.64 2.44
CA SER A 17 16.43 11.85 1.97
C SER A 17 15.49 13.07 1.94
N ARG A 18 16.08 14.27 1.82
CA ARG A 18 15.32 15.53 1.67
C ARG A 18 14.45 15.52 0.39
N GLU A 19 14.93 14.91 -0.68
CA GLU A 19 14.23 14.78 -1.95
C GLU A 19 12.98 13.90 -1.80
N THR A 20 13.05 12.86 -0.99
CA THR A 20 11.88 12.03 -0.64
C THR A 20 10.82 12.87 0.08
N ILE A 21 11.24 13.63 1.10
CA ILE A 21 10.31 14.51 1.83
C ILE A 21 9.70 15.57 0.89
N THR A 22 10.49 16.15 -0.01
CA THR A 22 9.99 17.11 -1.01
C THR A 22 8.97 16.48 -1.94
N SER A 23 9.23 15.27 -2.41
CA SER A 23 8.29 14.51 -3.26
C SER A 23 6.99 14.16 -2.53
N LEU A 24 7.07 13.75 -1.26
CA LEU A 24 5.90 13.49 -0.42
C LEU A 24 5.08 14.77 -0.15
N LYS A 25 5.73 15.91 0.08
CA LYS A 25 5.03 17.21 0.21
C LYS A 25 4.29 17.57 -1.08
N LYS A 26 4.91 17.35 -2.26
CA LYS A 26 4.23 17.57 -3.54
C LYS A 26 3.02 16.63 -3.69
N TYR A 27 3.17 15.35 -3.35
CA TYR A 27 2.07 14.39 -3.35
C TYR A 27 0.94 14.81 -2.39
N GLU A 28 1.26 15.24 -1.17
CA GLU A 28 0.29 15.75 -0.21
C GLU A 28 -0.54 16.91 -0.80
N ASN A 29 0.11 17.89 -1.43
CA ASN A 29 -0.57 19.02 -2.05
C ASN A 29 -1.55 18.57 -3.16
N LEU A 30 -1.10 17.69 -4.06
CA LEU A 30 -1.95 17.10 -5.11
C LEU A 30 -3.14 16.34 -4.52
N LEU A 31 -2.90 15.58 -3.45
CA LEU A 31 -3.93 14.83 -2.74
C LEU A 31 -4.98 15.75 -2.12
N ILE A 32 -4.57 16.80 -1.41
CA ILE A 32 -5.47 17.75 -0.75
C ILE A 32 -6.34 18.48 -1.78
N ILE A 33 -5.74 18.95 -2.89
CA ILE A 33 -6.46 19.63 -3.96
C ILE A 33 -7.51 18.68 -4.57
N SER A 34 -7.10 17.47 -4.92
CA SER A 34 -7.98 16.50 -5.55
C SER A 34 -9.05 15.94 -4.62
N ASN A 35 -8.77 15.89 -3.31
CA ASN A 35 -9.71 15.38 -2.30
C ASN A 35 -10.99 16.23 -2.20
N LYS A 36 -10.93 17.51 -2.55
CA LYS A 36 -12.08 18.42 -2.56
C LYS A 36 -13.22 17.94 -3.48
N SER A 37 -12.88 17.19 -4.54
CA SER A 37 -13.86 16.73 -5.54
C SER A 37 -13.98 15.20 -5.65
N MET A 38 -13.03 14.44 -5.09
CA MET A 38 -12.96 13.00 -5.34
C MET A 38 -13.11 12.11 -4.09
N ASN A 39 -13.12 12.69 -2.88
CA ASN A 39 -13.16 11.92 -1.63
C ASN A 39 -12.12 10.78 -1.61
N LEU A 40 -10.86 11.11 -1.86
CA LEU A 40 -9.75 10.16 -1.93
C LEU A 40 -9.40 9.61 -0.54
N ILE A 41 -9.45 10.48 0.47
CA ILE A 41 -9.25 10.17 1.89
C ILE A 41 -10.35 10.80 2.74
N GLY A 42 -10.57 10.25 3.94
CA GLY A 42 -11.53 10.80 4.88
C GLY A 42 -11.12 12.19 5.38
N ASN A 43 -12.07 13.12 5.47
CA ASN A 43 -11.82 14.50 5.91
C ASN A 43 -11.15 14.57 7.28
N SER A 44 -11.49 13.68 8.20
CA SER A 44 -10.89 13.58 9.54
C SER A 44 -9.39 13.23 9.52
N THR A 45 -8.87 12.73 8.40
CA THR A 45 -7.46 12.32 8.26
C THR A 45 -6.61 13.33 7.50
N ILE A 46 -7.19 14.40 6.91
CA ILE A 46 -6.48 15.40 6.13
C ILE A 46 -5.36 16.06 6.95
N ASN A 47 -5.64 16.42 8.20
CA ASN A 47 -4.65 17.03 9.08
C ASN A 47 -3.63 16.04 9.66
N GLN A 48 -3.69 14.76 9.26
CA GLN A 48 -2.83 13.68 9.75
C GLN A 48 -2.26 12.84 8.59
N ILE A 49 -2.13 13.41 7.40
CA ILE A 49 -1.70 12.68 6.18
C ILE A 49 -0.35 12.00 6.40
N TRP A 50 0.60 12.67 7.04
CA TRP A 50 1.95 12.16 7.26
C TRP A 50 1.99 10.95 8.20
N THR A 51 1.18 10.92 9.23
CA THR A 51 1.12 9.79 10.16
C THR A 51 0.16 8.72 9.67
N ARG A 52 -1.10 9.09 9.38
CA ARG A 52 -2.17 8.13 9.07
C ARG A 52 -2.07 7.50 7.69
N HIS A 53 -1.37 8.17 6.75
CA HIS A 53 -1.26 7.66 5.38
C HIS A 53 0.19 7.41 4.96
N PHE A 54 1.09 8.38 5.08
CA PHE A 54 2.46 8.22 4.61
C PHE A 54 3.26 7.27 5.48
N LEU A 55 3.34 7.50 6.79
CA LEU A 55 4.09 6.64 7.71
C LEU A 55 3.49 5.24 7.76
N ASP A 56 2.15 5.15 7.87
CA ASP A 56 1.46 3.87 7.83
C ASP A 56 1.78 3.07 6.57
N SER A 57 1.81 3.73 5.39
CA SER A 57 2.18 3.07 4.13
C SER A 57 3.65 2.68 4.05
N ALA A 58 4.55 3.53 4.56
CA ALA A 58 5.99 3.37 4.42
C ALA A 58 6.57 2.26 5.30
N GLN A 59 5.89 1.88 6.39
CA GLN A 59 6.41 0.94 7.40
C GLN A 59 6.78 -0.44 6.87
N VAL A 60 6.40 -0.79 5.64
CA VAL A 60 6.74 -2.08 5.01
C VAL A 60 7.95 -1.99 4.07
N ILE A 61 8.50 -0.79 3.85
CA ILE A 61 9.54 -0.60 2.83
C ILE A 61 10.81 -1.42 3.11
N ASP A 62 11.21 -1.52 4.37
CA ASP A 62 12.43 -2.22 4.77
C ASP A 62 12.27 -3.76 4.76
N PHE A 63 11.05 -4.26 4.49
CA PHE A 63 10.77 -5.68 4.28
C PHE A 63 10.66 -6.05 2.79
N VAL A 64 10.82 -5.07 1.89
CA VAL A 64 10.98 -5.30 0.45
C VAL A 64 12.48 -5.52 0.20
N ASN A 65 12.83 -6.71 -0.26
CA ASN A 65 14.23 -7.11 -0.41
C ASN A 65 14.81 -6.65 -1.75
N GLU A 66 16.12 -6.54 -1.84
CA GLU A 66 16.84 -6.20 -3.10
C GLU A 66 16.59 -7.22 -4.22
N ASN A 67 16.29 -8.47 -3.85
CA ASN A 67 15.95 -9.54 -4.80
C ASN A 67 14.50 -9.51 -5.29
N ASP A 68 13.64 -8.62 -4.73
CA ASP A 68 12.29 -8.41 -5.23
C ASP A 68 12.36 -7.51 -6.46
N LYS A 69 11.74 -7.95 -7.56
CA LYS A 69 11.78 -7.24 -8.85
C LYS A 69 10.49 -6.47 -9.15
N SER A 70 9.41 -6.83 -8.47
CA SER A 70 8.09 -6.21 -8.69
C SER A 70 7.30 -6.06 -7.40
N LEU A 71 6.52 -4.97 -7.34
CA LEU A 71 5.55 -4.69 -6.29
C LEU A 71 4.23 -4.28 -6.93
N THR A 72 3.14 -4.93 -6.51
CA THR A 72 1.80 -4.62 -6.99
C THR A 72 0.88 -4.21 -5.84
N ASP A 73 0.31 -3.03 -5.92
CA ASP A 73 -0.67 -2.51 -4.97
C ASP A 73 -2.09 -2.84 -5.45
N LEU A 74 -2.80 -3.63 -4.65
CA LEU A 74 -4.14 -4.10 -4.96
C LEU A 74 -5.20 -3.17 -4.37
N GLY A 75 -5.91 -2.45 -5.24
CA GLY A 75 -6.91 -1.47 -4.83
C GLY A 75 -6.30 -0.18 -4.31
N SER A 76 -5.41 0.40 -5.06
CA SER A 76 -4.54 1.51 -4.65
C SER A 76 -5.28 2.76 -4.14
N GLY A 77 -6.53 2.98 -4.54
CA GLY A 77 -7.35 4.09 -4.07
C GLY A 77 -6.71 5.45 -4.35
N ALA A 78 -6.37 6.16 -3.28
CA ALA A 78 -5.61 7.41 -3.36
C ALA A 78 -4.09 7.20 -3.60
N GLY A 79 -3.62 5.96 -3.74
CA GLY A 79 -2.21 5.62 -3.93
C GLY A 79 -1.51 5.06 -2.68
N PHE A 80 -2.28 4.53 -1.72
CA PHE A 80 -1.76 3.99 -0.47
C PHE A 80 -1.88 2.46 -0.40
N PRO A 81 -0.77 1.73 -0.20
CA PRO A 81 0.57 2.24 0.09
C PRO A 81 1.43 2.51 -1.16
N GLY A 82 1.02 2.12 -2.37
CA GLY A 82 1.85 1.98 -3.55
C GLY A 82 2.62 3.23 -3.99
N LEU A 83 1.99 4.43 -4.02
CA LEU A 83 2.70 5.66 -4.40
C LEU A 83 3.73 6.10 -3.35
N VAL A 84 3.44 5.90 -2.07
CA VAL A 84 4.42 6.21 -1.01
C VAL A 84 5.67 5.34 -1.16
N LEU A 85 5.46 4.04 -1.36
CA LEU A 85 6.55 3.10 -1.60
C LEU A 85 7.32 3.44 -2.88
N ALA A 86 6.61 3.82 -3.96
CA ALA A 86 7.23 4.23 -5.21
C ALA A 86 8.13 5.47 -5.06
N ILE A 87 7.69 6.47 -4.29
CA ILE A 87 8.48 7.67 -4.00
C ILE A 87 9.75 7.30 -3.24
N ILE A 88 9.64 6.46 -2.21
CA ILE A 88 10.79 6.02 -1.42
C ILE A 88 11.75 5.19 -2.29
N CYS A 89 11.23 4.21 -3.05
CA CYS A 89 12.04 3.38 -3.95
C CYS A 89 12.81 4.22 -4.98
N LYS A 90 12.17 5.24 -5.58
CA LYS A 90 12.83 6.16 -6.52
C LYS A 90 14.08 6.79 -5.91
N HIS A 91 13.95 7.35 -4.70
CA HIS A 91 15.04 8.08 -4.06
C HIS A 91 16.08 7.15 -3.40
N ARG A 92 15.69 5.93 -3.02
CA ARG A 92 16.61 4.87 -2.60
C ARG A 92 17.27 4.14 -3.79
N LYS A 93 16.92 4.51 -5.05
CA LYS A 93 17.39 3.87 -6.28
C LYS A 93 17.13 2.35 -6.33
N MET A 94 16.04 1.91 -5.72
CA MET A 94 15.63 0.49 -5.76
C MET A 94 15.08 0.15 -7.14
N PRO A 95 15.58 -0.90 -7.83
CA PRO A 95 15.17 -1.27 -9.20
C PRO A 95 13.85 -2.07 -9.20
N LEU A 96 12.84 -1.55 -8.52
CA LEU A 96 11.55 -2.21 -8.32
C LEU A 96 10.51 -1.72 -9.34
N LYS A 97 9.92 -2.63 -10.11
CA LYS A 97 8.79 -2.33 -11.01
C LYS A 97 7.51 -2.27 -10.19
N ILE A 98 6.89 -1.09 -10.12
CA ILE A 98 5.70 -0.90 -9.29
C ILE A 98 4.46 -0.78 -10.17
N LYS A 99 3.39 -1.52 -9.78
CA LYS A 99 2.08 -1.48 -10.42
C LYS A 99 1.01 -1.08 -9.42
N LEU A 100 0.11 -0.20 -9.83
CA LEU A 100 -1.07 0.19 -9.06
C LEU A 100 -2.32 -0.30 -9.78
N ILE A 101 -3.14 -1.11 -9.11
CA ILE A 101 -4.39 -1.61 -9.66
C ILE A 101 -5.55 -0.90 -8.97
N GLU A 102 -6.33 -0.17 -9.74
CA GLU A 102 -7.51 0.56 -9.26
C GLU A 102 -8.65 0.44 -10.28
N LYS A 103 -9.88 0.17 -9.81
CA LYS A 103 -11.06 0.01 -10.66
C LYS A 103 -11.75 1.32 -11.03
N SER A 104 -11.63 2.35 -10.20
CA SER A 104 -12.29 3.64 -10.39
C SER A 104 -11.53 4.49 -11.40
N PRO A 105 -12.12 4.84 -12.58
CA PRO A 105 -11.44 5.68 -13.55
C PRO A 105 -11.04 7.06 -13.01
N LYS A 106 -11.86 7.65 -12.13
CA LYS A 106 -11.54 8.93 -11.49
C LYS A 106 -10.26 8.81 -10.63
N LYS A 107 -10.14 7.77 -9.80
CA LYS A 107 -8.96 7.53 -8.98
C LYS A 107 -7.73 7.20 -9.84
N VAL A 108 -7.91 6.43 -10.92
CA VAL A 108 -6.83 6.15 -11.89
C VAL A 108 -6.29 7.43 -12.52
N LYS A 109 -7.16 8.38 -12.89
CA LYS A 109 -6.74 9.69 -13.42
C LYS A 109 -5.88 10.43 -12.41
N PHE A 110 -6.29 10.46 -11.13
CA PHE A 110 -5.50 11.04 -10.05
C PHE A 110 -4.14 10.34 -9.89
N LEU A 111 -4.11 9.00 -9.82
CA LEU A 111 -2.87 8.24 -9.69
C LEU A 111 -1.89 8.54 -10.83
N LYS A 112 -2.38 8.54 -12.08
CA LYS A 112 -1.57 8.89 -13.26
C LYS A 112 -1.05 10.32 -13.18
N HIS A 113 -1.86 11.26 -12.70
CA HIS A 113 -1.43 12.65 -12.52
C HIS A 113 -0.27 12.72 -11.51
N VAL A 114 -0.37 12.08 -10.34
CA VAL A 114 0.72 12.06 -9.35
C VAL A 114 1.98 11.38 -9.91
N VAL A 115 1.82 10.26 -10.62
CA VAL A 115 2.94 9.53 -11.26
C VAL A 115 3.70 10.46 -12.23
N ASN A 116 3.00 11.19 -13.06
CA ASN A 116 3.59 12.13 -14.03
C ASN A 116 4.27 13.31 -13.33
N GLU A 117 3.58 13.94 -12.38
CA GLU A 117 4.08 15.11 -11.64
C GLU A 117 5.36 14.81 -10.85
N LEU A 118 5.48 13.60 -10.33
CA LEU A 118 6.64 13.13 -9.57
C LEU A 118 7.64 12.33 -10.43
N ARG A 119 7.35 12.14 -11.72
CA ARG A 119 8.17 11.35 -12.65
C ARG A 119 8.53 9.98 -12.07
N LEU A 120 7.51 9.25 -11.58
CA LEU A 120 7.67 7.92 -11.00
C LEU A 120 7.64 6.85 -12.10
N ASN A 121 8.47 5.82 -11.96
CA ASN A 121 8.40 4.64 -12.82
C ASN A 121 7.34 3.65 -12.29
N VAL A 122 6.08 3.99 -12.49
CA VAL A 122 4.92 3.26 -11.96
C VAL A 122 3.90 3.03 -13.06
N GLU A 123 3.46 1.81 -13.23
CA GLU A 123 2.36 1.44 -14.11
C GLU A 123 1.02 1.54 -13.36
N VAL A 124 0.09 2.35 -13.88
CA VAL A 124 -1.26 2.48 -13.31
C VAL A 124 -2.28 1.78 -14.21
N LEU A 125 -2.89 0.72 -13.67
CA LEU A 125 -3.84 -0.13 -14.37
C LEU A 125 -5.28 0.15 -13.92
N ASN A 126 -6.13 0.59 -14.87
CA ASN A 126 -7.57 0.72 -14.63
C ASN A 126 -8.24 -0.65 -14.78
N LYS A 127 -8.20 -1.46 -13.73
CA LYS A 127 -8.75 -2.82 -13.77
C LYS A 127 -9.49 -3.18 -12.49
N ASN A 128 -10.59 -3.89 -12.62
CA ASN A 128 -11.20 -4.60 -11.51
C ASN A 128 -10.55 -5.99 -11.42
N ILE A 129 -9.64 -6.16 -10.46
CA ILE A 129 -8.85 -7.39 -10.30
C ILE A 129 -9.71 -8.66 -10.13
N PHE A 130 -10.93 -8.53 -9.61
CA PHE A 130 -11.85 -9.65 -9.45
C PHE A 130 -12.49 -10.10 -10.78
N LYS A 131 -12.60 -9.17 -11.76
CA LYS A 131 -13.22 -9.44 -13.07
C LYS A 131 -12.20 -9.81 -14.15
N VAL A 132 -10.91 -9.67 -13.89
CA VAL A 132 -9.87 -10.09 -14.85
C VAL A 132 -9.83 -11.62 -14.87
N PRO A 133 -10.04 -12.27 -16.04
CA PRO A 133 -10.01 -13.75 -16.12
C PRO A 133 -8.60 -14.30 -15.96
N ALA A 134 -7.59 -13.59 -16.45
CA ALA A 134 -6.20 -14.01 -16.38
C ALA A 134 -5.63 -13.98 -14.95
N LYS A 135 -4.76 -14.92 -14.67
CA LYS A 135 -3.92 -14.90 -13.47
C LYS A 135 -2.90 -13.76 -13.52
N PHE A 136 -2.39 -13.37 -12.37
CA PHE A 136 -1.39 -12.32 -12.25
C PHE A 136 -0.20 -12.80 -11.40
N SER A 137 0.97 -12.31 -11.73
CA SER A 137 2.21 -12.67 -11.04
C SER A 137 2.96 -11.42 -10.55
N GLY A 138 3.79 -11.60 -9.55
CA GLY A 138 4.65 -10.55 -9.00
C GLY A 138 5.32 -11.00 -7.72
N ASP A 139 6.47 -10.42 -7.37
CA ASP A 139 7.20 -10.82 -6.17
C ASP A 139 6.49 -10.39 -4.89
N VAL A 140 6.11 -9.12 -4.82
CA VAL A 140 5.52 -8.50 -3.64
C VAL A 140 4.16 -7.92 -3.99
N PHE A 141 3.17 -8.26 -3.19
CA PHE A 141 1.87 -7.61 -3.20
C PHE A 141 1.69 -6.77 -1.95
N VAL A 142 0.97 -5.67 -2.08
CA VAL A 142 0.56 -4.84 -0.95
C VAL A 142 -0.91 -4.49 -1.08
N THR A 143 -1.59 -4.33 0.05
CA THR A 143 -2.98 -3.86 0.02
C THR A 143 -3.36 -3.23 1.36
N ARG A 144 -4.10 -2.12 1.30
CA ARG A 144 -4.61 -1.40 2.48
C ARG A 144 -6.06 -0.97 2.24
N ALA A 145 -6.94 -1.23 3.22
CA ALA A 145 -8.35 -0.83 3.17
C ALA A 145 -9.07 -1.23 1.86
N PHE A 146 -8.73 -2.37 1.30
CA PHE A 146 -9.22 -2.82 -0.01
C PHE A 146 -10.44 -3.73 0.11
N LYS A 147 -10.29 -4.86 0.82
CA LYS A 147 -11.32 -5.88 1.04
C LYS A 147 -11.07 -6.60 2.35
N PRO A 148 -12.09 -7.24 2.95
CA PRO A 148 -11.89 -8.15 4.08
C PRO A 148 -10.83 -9.20 3.78
N LEU A 149 -10.09 -9.63 4.80
CA LEU A 149 -8.97 -10.57 4.67
C LEU A 149 -9.37 -11.85 3.90
N LYS A 150 -10.52 -12.43 4.23
CA LYS A 150 -11.05 -13.64 3.55
C LYS A 150 -11.08 -13.48 2.02
N ILE A 151 -11.51 -12.34 1.54
CA ILE A 151 -11.63 -12.06 0.09
C ILE A 151 -10.24 -11.88 -0.53
N ILE A 152 -9.31 -11.24 0.18
CA ILE A 152 -7.92 -11.08 -0.28
C ILE A 152 -7.24 -12.46 -0.40
N LEU A 153 -7.37 -13.31 0.62
CA LEU A 153 -6.81 -14.68 0.60
C LEU A 153 -7.37 -15.50 -0.56
N GLN A 154 -8.69 -15.44 -0.79
CA GLN A 154 -9.32 -16.12 -1.91
C GLN A 154 -8.81 -15.62 -3.26
N LEU A 155 -8.64 -14.31 -3.42
CA LEU A 155 -8.08 -13.71 -4.62
C LEU A 155 -6.64 -14.18 -4.86
N MET A 156 -5.79 -14.13 -3.84
CA MET A 156 -4.40 -14.57 -3.94
C MET A 156 -4.30 -16.05 -4.27
N HIS A 157 -5.05 -16.90 -3.60
CA HIS A 157 -5.04 -18.33 -3.85
C HIS A 157 -5.53 -18.70 -5.26
N SER A 158 -6.58 -18.04 -5.76
CA SER A 158 -7.20 -18.40 -7.04
C SER A 158 -6.53 -17.78 -8.26
N LYS A 159 -5.84 -16.64 -8.10
CA LYS A 159 -5.36 -15.85 -9.25
C LYS A 159 -3.89 -15.42 -9.18
N ALA A 160 -3.27 -15.39 -8.00
CA ALA A 160 -1.88 -14.97 -7.91
C ALA A 160 -0.93 -16.16 -8.12
N GLU A 161 0.07 -15.97 -8.96
CA GLU A 161 1.10 -16.96 -9.25
C GLU A 161 2.49 -16.37 -9.00
N ASN A 162 3.44 -17.27 -8.65
CA ASN A 162 4.86 -16.92 -8.51
C ASN A 162 5.12 -15.71 -7.59
N TRP A 163 4.32 -15.59 -6.52
CA TRP A 163 4.50 -14.53 -5.54
C TRP A 163 5.34 -15.01 -4.34
N LYS A 164 6.11 -14.09 -3.76
CA LYS A 164 6.95 -14.35 -2.59
C LYS A 164 6.25 -13.95 -1.29
N LYS A 165 5.59 -12.80 -1.29
CA LYS A 165 4.91 -12.25 -0.10
C LYS A 165 3.81 -11.26 -0.46
N ILE A 166 2.85 -11.12 0.45
CA ILE A 166 1.88 -10.03 0.44
C ILE A 166 1.83 -9.35 1.81
N PHE A 167 1.89 -8.03 1.82
CA PHE A 167 1.64 -7.20 3.00
C PHE A 167 0.18 -6.74 3.01
N ILE A 168 -0.53 -7.07 4.09
CA ILE A 168 -1.94 -6.69 4.28
C ILE A 168 -2.03 -5.83 5.53
N PHE A 169 -2.54 -4.61 5.36
CA PHE A 169 -2.78 -3.68 6.46
C PHE A 169 -4.15 -3.95 7.05
N LEU A 170 -4.18 -4.42 8.29
CA LEU A 170 -5.38 -4.78 9.02
C LEU A 170 -5.68 -3.74 10.09
N GLY A 171 -6.94 -3.28 10.15
CA GLY A 171 -7.43 -2.40 11.21
C GLY A 171 -7.81 -3.16 12.49
N LYS A 172 -8.66 -2.54 13.32
CA LYS A 172 -9.11 -3.07 14.62
C LYS A 172 -9.68 -4.49 14.58
N THR A 173 -10.36 -4.86 13.50
CA THR A 173 -10.96 -6.20 13.30
C THR A 173 -9.95 -7.25 12.85
N GLY A 174 -8.72 -6.85 12.54
CA GLY A 174 -7.73 -7.69 11.89
C GLY A 174 -7.39 -8.98 12.62
N LYS A 175 -7.31 -8.95 13.96
CA LYS A 175 -7.08 -10.16 14.77
C LYS A 175 -8.20 -11.18 14.60
N ASN A 176 -9.46 -10.72 14.63
CA ASN A 176 -10.62 -11.58 14.44
C ASN A 176 -10.70 -12.11 13.00
N GLU A 177 -10.41 -11.27 12.01
CA GLU A 177 -10.36 -11.69 10.60
C GLU A 177 -9.31 -12.79 10.39
N LEU A 178 -8.14 -12.65 10.99
CA LEU A 178 -7.06 -13.64 10.90
C LEU A 178 -7.45 -14.96 11.58
N LEU A 179 -8.05 -14.90 12.77
CA LEU A 179 -8.54 -16.06 13.49
C LEU A 179 -9.63 -16.83 12.68
N GLN A 180 -10.56 -16.11 12.05
CA GLN A 180 -11.57 -16.73 11.20
C GLN A 180 -10.96 -17.30 9.92
N ALA A 181 -10.00 -16.61 9.32
CA ALA A 181 -9.32 -17.08 8.12
C ALA A 181 -8.52 -18.37 8.38
N SER A 182 -7.86 -18.48 9.54
CA SER A 182 -7.06 -19.67 9.90
C SER A 182 -7.88 -20.96 10.06
N LYS A 183 -9.20 -20.88 10.18
CA LYS A 183 -10.09 -22.05 10.18
C LYS A 183 -10.14 -22.74 8.81
N SER A 184 -10.02 -21.99 7.72
CA SER A 184 -10.15 -22.50 6.35
C SER A 184 -8.85 -22.47 5.55
N TRP A 185 -7.84 -21.79 6.07
CA TRP A 185 -6.56 -21.56 5.40
C TRP A 185 -5.38 -21.95 6.30
N ASP A 186 -4.39 -22.63 5.73
CA ASP A 186 -3.03 -22.73 6.29
C ASP A 186 -2.26 -21.52 5.80
N ILE A 187 -1.94 -20.60 6.72
CA ILE A 187 -1.32 -19.30 6.43
C ILE A 187 0.03 -19.23 7.12
N GLY A 188 1.11 -19.19 6.35
CA GLY A 188 2.43 -18.80 6.87
C GLY A 188 2.55 -17.29 6.88
N TYR A 189 2.63 -16.68 8.05
CA TYR A 189 2.69 -15.22 8.16
C TYR A 189 3.56 -14.73 9.31
N LYS A 190 4.02 -13.48 9.17
CA LYS A 190 4.58 -12.66 10.25
C LYS A 190 3.63 -11.50 10.52
N GLN A 191 3.44 -11.14 11.78
CA GLN A 191 2.59 -10.02 12.18
C GLN A 191 3.42 -8.97 12.89
N ARG A 192 3.12 -7.70 12.59
CA ARG A 192 3.71 -6.52 13.24
C ARG A 192 2.61 -5.56 13.64
N VAL A 193 2.71 -4.99 14.83
CA VAL A 193 1.85 -3.89 15.24
C VAL A 193 2.19 -2.68 14.37
N SER A 194 1.19 -1.96 13.89
CA SER A 194 1.41 -0.75 13.09
C SER A 194 2.12 0.33 13.91
N VAL A 195 3.11 0.97 13.32
CA VAL A 195 3.84 2.10 13.93
C VAL A 195 2.94 3.34 14.15
N THR A 196 1.73 3.34 13.59
CA THR A 196 0.79 4.46 13.66
C THR A 196 -0.42 4.21 14.54
N SER A 197 -0.66 2.96 14.98
CA SER A 197 -1.82 2.59 15.81
C SER A 197 -1.62 1.22 16.45
N ASN A 198 -1.75 1.13 17.77
CA ASN A 198 -1.67 -0.12 18.51
C ASN A 198 -2.84 -1.08 18.21
N GLU A 199 -3.93 -0.59 17.62
CA GLU A 199 -5.09 -1.39 17.23
C GLU A 199 -5.01 -1.96 15.81
N SER A 200 -3.99 -1.53 15.05
CA SER A 200 -3.78 -1.93 13.65
C SER A 200 -2.54 -2.81 13.54
N ASN A 201 -2.56 -3.71 12.56
CA ASN A 201 -1.44 -4.61 12.31
C ASN A 201 -1.12 -4.65 10.81
N VAL A 202 0.13 -4.94 10.51
CA VAL A 202 0.54 -5.37 9.17
C VAL A 202 0.91 -6.84 9.25
N ILE A 203 0.28 -7.65 8.40
CA ILE A 203 0.67 -9.04 8.23
C ILE A 203 1.43 -9.21 6.92
N GLU A 204 2.50 -9.97 6.98
CA GLU A 204 3.30 -10.43 5.84
C GLU A 204 3.02 -11.91 5.65
N ILE A 205 2.30 -12.27 4.60
CA ILE A 205 1.98 -13.67 4.27
C ILE A 205 2.95 -14.14 3.17
N ASN A 206 3.58 -15.28 3.37
CA ASN A 206 4.50 -15.90 2.41
C ASN A 206 4.09 -17.33 2.02
N ARG A 207 3.08 -17.90 2.67
CA ARG A 207 2.50 -19.19 2.34
C ARG A 207 1.00 -19.14 2.53
N LEU A 208 0.26 -19.67 1.55
CA LEU A 208 -1.19 -19.74 1.58
C LEU A 208 -1.66 -21.03 0.92
N LYS A 209 -2.30 -21.90 1.70
CA LYS A 209 -2.93 -23.14 1.20
C LYS A 209 -4.33 -23.25 1.76
N LYS A 210 -5.25 -23.79 0.99
CA LYS A 210 -6.58 -24.15 1.48
C LYS A 210 -6.48 -25.42 2.31
N LYS A 211 -7.15 -25.44 3.47
CA LYS A 211 -7.29 -26.65 4.28
C LYS A 211 -8.30 -27.60 3.68
#